data_3dc8022769045808819e80ea341b0ed0
#
_entry.id   3dc8022769045808819e80ea341b0ed0
#
_cell.length_a   1.000
_cell.length_b   1.000
_cell.length_c   1.000
_cell.angle_alpha   90.00
_cell.angle_beta   90.00
_cell.angle_gamma   90.00
#
_symmetry.space_group_name_H-M   'P 1'
#
loop_
_entity.id
_entity.type
_entity.pdbx_description
1 polymer ?
#
loop_
_entity_poly.entity_id
_entity_poly.type
_entity_poly.pdbx_seq_one_letter_code
_entity_poly.pdbx_strand_id
1 'polypeptide(L)'
;REGASPSVVVGVAASFTAEPLESYLGAHLLEAGVVAGFAFAEYNQIHQVCFDPQAALGHVDHLIVLWRLEDLFATALERVSNGDTDAFEEITSGAAQLGQAIAGMASSAAFPVIVSVPPFPRPIGVDLVDSLVGLRLARVHGAALEAFLGALEGTPVRWADLNAWQLSVGVERAHDVVKALAYKQPYSTEFWHVVGTHLGDIVLREERPTPKCVVLDCDNTLWGGVVGEEGVGGIELGSAFPGSGFLGFQKSLKT
;
A
#
# COMPACT_ATOMS: atom_id res chain seq x y z
N ARG A 1 -8.86 -27.73 0.93
CA ARG A 1 -9.19 -28.29 -0.40
C ARG A 1 -7.87 -28.45 -1.15
N GLU A 2 -7.20 -29.55 -0.96
CA GLU A 2 -6.06 -29.97 -1.78
C GLU A 2 -6.54 -30.28 -3.19
N GLY A 3 -6.02 -29.57 -4.21
CA GLY A 3 -6.15 -29.94 -5.62
C GLY A 3 -6.89 -29.00 -6.57
N ALA A 4 -7.38 -27.83 -6.16
CA ALA A 4 -7.89 -26.84 -7.10
C ALA A 4 -6.73 -26.01 -7.67
N SER A 5 -6.60 -25.93 -9.00
CA SER A 5 -5.67 -24.97 -9.61
C SER A 5 -6.04 -23.55 -9.20
N PRO A 6 -5.07 -22.67 -8.94
CA PRO A 6 -5.36 -21.28 -8.60
C PRO A 6 -6.12 -20.61 -9.75
N SER A 7 -7.11 -19.78 -9.40
CA SER A 7 -7.85 -18.97 -10.36
C SER A 7 -7.11 -17.66 -10.67
N VAL A 8 -6.19 -17.26 -9.80
CA VAL A 8 -5.36 -16.07 -9.95
C VAL A 8 -3.97 -16.34 -9.39
N VAL A 9 -2.91 -15.87 -10.02
CA VAL A 9 -1.53 -15.95 -9.54
C VAL A 9 -1.03 -14.55 -9.21
N VAL A 10 -0.64 -14.35 -7.95
CA VAL A 10 -0.13 -13.07 -7.45
C VAL A 10 1.39 -13.15 -7.33
N GLY A 11 2.11 -12.37 -8.13
CA GLY A 11 3.54 -12.16 -7.98
C GLY A 11 3.83 -11.14 -6.88
N VAL A 12 4.87 -11.37 -6.09
CA VAL A 12 5.31 -10.46 -5.04
C VAL A 12 6.80 -10.20 -5.16
N ALA A 13 7.17 -8.94 -5.34
CA ALA A 13 8.55 -8.46 -5.29
C ALA A 13 8.70 -7.53 -4.07
N ALA A 14 9.62 -7.85 -3.16
CA ALA A 14 9.77 -7.07 -1.95
C ALA A 14 11.23 -6.80 -1.59
N SER A 15 11.50 -5.67 -0.91
CA SER A 15 12.81 -5.36 -0.32
C SER A 15 13.07 -6.10 0.99
N PHE A 16 12.08 -6.80 1.52
CA PHE A 16 12.09 -7.57 2.77
C PHE A 16 11.42 -8.92 2.56
N THR A 17 11.51 -9.82 3.54
CA THR A 17 10.85 -11.13 3.52
C THR A 17 9.34 -10.96 3.63
N ALA A 18 8.62 -11.15 2.51
CA ALA A 18 7.19 -10.89 2.38
C ALA A 18 6.31 -12.15 2.31
N GLU A 19 6.87 -13.35 2.42
CA GLU A 19 6.17 -14.63 2.35
C GLU A 19 4.99 -14.75 3.34
N PRO A 20 5.01 -14.13 4.54
CA PRO A 20 3.83 -14.14 5.42
C PRO A 20 2.56 -13.57 4.76
N LEU A 21 2.72 -12.69 3.75
CA LEU A 21 1.59 -12.13 3.00
C LEU A 21 0.70 -13.21 2.38
N GLU A 22 1.27 -14.32 1.93
CA GLU A 22 0.52 -15.44 1.33
C GLU A 22 -0.65 -15.88 2.23
N SER A 23 -0.40 -16.04 3.53
CA SER A 23 -1.42 -16.52 4.47
C SER A 23 -2.56 -15.51 4.63
N TYR A 24 -2.25 -14.22 4.72
CA TYR A 24 -3.26 -13.18 5.00
C TYR A 24 -4.01 -12.76 3.74
N LEU A 25 -3.30 -12.50 2.67
CA LEU A 25 -3.88 -12.15 1.37
C LEU A 25 -4.66 -13.34 0.80
N GLY A 26 -4.07 -14.56 0.86
CA GLY A 26 -4.73 -15.77 0.39
C GLY A 26 -6.01 -16.10 1.15
N ALA A 27 -6.06 -15.89 2.47
CA ALA A 27 -7.27 -16.06 3.26
C ALA A 27 -8.36 -15.06 2.85
N HIS A 28 -8.03 -13.79 2.69
CA HIS A 28 -8.98 -12.75 2.27
C HIS A 28 -9.56 -13.02 0.87
N LEU A 29 -8.71 -13.40 -0.09
CA LEU A 29 -9.15 -13.76 -1.43
C LEU A 29 -10.03 -15.01 -1.43
N LEU A 30 -9.68 -16.01 -0.60
CA LEU A 30 -10.47 -17.24 -0.47
C LEU A 30 -11.87 -16.98 0.13
N GLU A 31 -11.99 -16.08 1.11
CA GLU A 31 -13.27 -15.64 1.66
C GLU A 31 -14.16 -15.00 0.59
N ALA A 32 -13.55 -14.30 -0.38
CA ALA A 32 -14.24 -13.72 -1.52
C ALA A 32 -14.50 -14.73 -2.66
N GLY A 33 -14.12 -16.00 -2.49
CA GLY A 33 -14.31 -17.09 -3.46
C GLY A 33 -13.20 -17.22 -4.51
N VAL A 34 -12.09 -16.48 -4.37
CA VAL A 34 -10.94 -16.51 -5.27
C VAL A 34 -9.83 -17.39 -4.68
N VAL A 35 -9.40 -18.42 -5.42
CA VAL A 35 -8.27 -19.29 -5.04
C VAL A 35 -7.00 -18.68 -5.64
N ALA A 36 -6.14 -18.12 -4.82
CA ALA A 36 -4.90 -17.49 -5.25
C ALA A 36 -3.70 -18.45 -5.15
N GLY A 37 -2.81 -18.41 -6.16
CA GLY A 37 -1.44 -18.90 -6.10
C GLY A 37 -0.49 -17.73 -5.89
N PHE A 38 0.70 -17.97 -5.34
CA PHE A 38 1.70 -16.94 -5.07
C PHE A 38 3.04 -17.30 -5.67
N ALA A 39 3.70 -16.29 -6.27
CA ALA A 39 5.07 -16.37 -6.74
C ALA A 39 5.88 -15.23 -6.10
N PHE A 40 6.85 -15.58 -5.26
CA PHE A 40 7.71 -14.60 -4.60
C PHE A 40 9.04 -14.47 -5.35
N ALA A 41 9.45 -13.23 -5.61
CA ALA A 41 10.80 -12.96 -6.08
C ALA A 41 11.81 -13.18 -4.96
N GLU A 42 13.05 -13.43 -5.32
CA GLU A 42 14.16 -13.49 -4.37
C GLU A 42 14.27 -12.18 -3.56
N TYR A 43 14.78 -12.30 -2.34
CA TYR A 43 14.94 -11.18 -1.41
C TYR A 43 15.64 -9.97 -2.06
N ASN A 44 15.02 -8.80 -1.96
CA ASN A 44 15.55 -7.52 -2.44
C ASN A 44 15.88 -7.47 -3.95
N GLN A 45 15.13 -8.21 -4.78
CA GLN A 45 15.35 -8.32 -6.22
C GLN A 45 14.33 -7.53 -7.06
N ILE A 46 13.79 -6.42 -6.52
CA ILE A 46 12.76 -5.61 -7.21
C ILE A 46 13.24 -5.13 -8.58
N HIS A 47 14.50 -4.67 -8.71
CA HIS A 47 15.04 -4.20 -9.97
C HIS A 47 15.12 -5.32 -11.04
N GLN A 48 15.44 -6.55 -10.65
CA GLN A 48 15.46 -7.69 -11.56
C GLN A 48 14.06 -8.05 -12.02
N VAL A 49 13.09 -8.03 -11.11
CA VAL A 49 11.67 -8.20 -11.47
C VAL A 49 11.24 -7.10 -12.45
N CYS A 50 11.63 -5.85 -12.24
CA CYS A 50 11.33 -4.76 -13.17
C CYS A 50 11.94 -4.97 -14.55
N PHE A 51 13.11 -5.60 -14.63
CA PHE A 51 13.79 -5.90 -15.89
C PHE A 51 13.14 -7.05 -16.66
N ASP A 52 12.84 -8.17 -15.99
CA ASP A 52 12.18 -9.33 -16.59
C ASP A 52 11.27 -10.04 -15.55
N PRO A 53 10.01 -9.60 -15.44
CA PRO A 53 9.06 -10.21 -14.51
C PRO A 53 8.81 -11.70 -14.78
N GLN A 54 8.80 -12.08 -16.06
CA GLN A 54 8.55 -13.46 -16.47
C GLN A 54 9.67 -14.40 -16.04
N ALA A 55 10.93 -13.99 -16.19
CA ALA A 55 12.06 -14.79 -15.75
C ALA A 55 12.13 -14.90 -14.22
N ALA A 56 11.75 -13.84 -13.50
CA ALA A 56 11.83 -13.78 -12.04
C ALA A 56 10.68 -14.52 -11.33
N LEU A 57 9.45 -14.47 -11.88
CA LEU A 57 8.23 -14.90 -11.19
C LEU A 57 7.42 -15.95 -11.98
N GLY A 58 7.77 -16.19 -13.25
CA GLY A 58 6.93 -16.96 -14.15
C GLY A 58 5.65 -16.20 -14.55
N HIS A 59 4.57 -16.96 -14.82
CA HIS A 59 3.28 -16.34 -15.13
C HIS A 59 2.64 -15.78 -13.87
N VAL A 60 2.22 -14.53 -13.93
CA VAL A 60 1.44 -13.86 -12.88
C VAL A 60 0.29 -13.07 -13.49
N ASP A 61 -0.83 -12.99 -12.77
CA ASP A 61 -2.01 -12.21 -13.14
C ASP A 61 -1.98 -10.82 -12.50
N HIS A 62 -1.28 -10.67 -11.36
CA HIS A 62 -1.03 -9.42 -10.66
C HIS A 62 0.40 -9.38 -10.14
N LEU A 63 1.02 -8.21 -10.10
CA LEU A 63 2.31 -8.01 -9.44
C LEU A 63 2.17 -7.00 -8.30
N ILE A 64 2.59 -7.39 -7.11
CA ILE A 64 2.68 -6.53 -5.92
C ILE A 64 4.15 -6.19 -5.68
N VAL A 65 4.47 -4.90 -5.61
CA VAL A 65 5.80 -4.40 -5.29
C VAL A 65 5.77 -3.72 -3.92
N LEU A 66 6.50 -4.29 -2.95
CA LEU A 66 6.60 -3.80 -1.57
C LEU A 66 8.03 -3.37 -1.28
N TRP A 67 8.23 -2.12 -0.85
CA TRP A 67 9.55 -1.64 -0.54
C TRP A 67 9.59 -0.73 0.69
N ARG A 68 10.76 -0.63 1.30
CA ARG A 68 11.03 0.19 2.47
C ARG A 68 12.37 0.90 2.32
N LEU A 69 12.45 2.13 2.85
CA LEU A 69 13.68 2.89 2.81
C LEU A 69 14.81 2.20 3.58
N GLU A 70 14.49 1.59 4.72
CA GLU A 70 15.47 0.92 5.59
C GLU A 70 16.14 -0.28 4.93
N ASP A 71 15.45 -0.95 4.01
CA ASP A 71 16.01 -2.13 3.35
C ASP A 71 16.91 -1.74 2.17
N LEU A 72 16.53 -0.68 1.46
CA LEU A 72 17.28 -0.21 0.27
C LEU A 72 18.40 0.76 0.63
N PHE A 73 18.23 1.57 1.68
CA PHE A 73 19.10 2.69 2.01
C PHE A 73 19.56 2.70 3.48
N ALA A 74 19.77 1.52 4.10
CA ALA A 74 20.08 1.40 5.52
C ALA A 74 21.25 2.31 5.96
N THR A 75 22.39 2.22 5.28
CA THR A 75 23.58 3.03 5.58
C THR A 75 23.35 4.52 5.33
N ALA A 76 22.64 4.86 4.26
CA ALA A 76 22.35 6.26 3.95
C ALA A 76 21.39 6.88 4.97
N LEU A 77 20.39 6.13 5.46
CA LEU A 77 19.48 6.58 6.53
C LEU A 77 20.22 6.85 7.85
N GLU A 78 21.19 6.01 8.21
CA GLU A 78 22.05 6.24 9.37
C GLU A 78 22.87 7.53 9.21
N ARG A 79 23.47 7.75 8.05
CA ARG A 79 24.20 8.99 7.72
C ARG A 79 23.31 10.22 7.75
N VAL A 80 22.09 10.15 7.20
CA VAL A 80 21.08 11.23 7.27
C VAL A 80 20.73 11.55 8.72
N SER A 81 20.57 10.55 9.58
CA SER A 81 20.31 10.74 11.00
C SER A 81 21.41 11.57 11.68
N ASN A 82 22.65 11.45 11.21
CA ASN A 82 23.81 12.22 11.65
C ASN A 82 23.99 13.57 10.90
N GLY A 83 23.09 13.91 9.97
CA GLY A 83 23.07 15.20 9.27
C GLY A 83 23.86 15.25 7.96
N ASP A 84 24.18 14.12 7.36
CA ASP A 84 24.86 14.03 6.07
C ASP A 84 23.89 14.40 4.92
N THR A 85 24.25 15.41 4.14
CA THR A 85 23.46 15.91 3.01
C THR A 85 23.62 15.06 1.75
N ASP A 86 24.79 14.45 1.55
CA ASP A 86 25.04 13.61 0.37
C ASP A 86 24.21 12.31 0.46
N ALA A 87 24.06 11.78 1.69
CA ALA A 87 23.19 10.65 1.95
C ALA A 87 21.70 10.96 1.68
N PHE A 88 21.28 12.20 1.89
CA PHE A 88 19.94 12.65 1.54
C PHE A 88 19.71 12.58 0.03
N GLU A 89 20.65 13.05 -0.78
CA GLU A 89 20.59 13.00 -2.23
C GLU A 89 20.66 11.56 -2.76
N GLU A 90 21.48 10.71 -2.12
CA GLU A 90 21.57 9.27 -2.42
C GLU A 90 20.20 8.58 -2.30
N ILE A 91 19.46 8.83 -1.19
CA ILE A 91 18.15 8.23 -0.95
C ILE A 91 17.11 8.74 -1.94
N THR A 92 17.06 10.06 -2.17
CA THR A 92 16.06 10.66 -3.07
C THR A 92 16.27 10.24 -4.52
N SER A 93 17.52 10.23 -4.98
CA SER A 93 17.91 9.74 -6.31
C SER A 93 17.59 8.25 -6.48
N GLY A 94 17.94 7.43 -5.49
CA GLY A 94 17.66 5.99 -5.52
C GLY A 94 16.16 5.68 -5.53
N ALA A 95 15.35 6.43 -4.78
CA ALA A 95 13.89 6.32 -4.81
C ALA A 95 13.32 6.68 -6.19
N ALA A 96 13.82 7.75 -6.83
CA ALA A 96 13.43 8.11 -8.18
C ALA A 96 13.81 7.02 -9.20
N GLN A 97 15.01 6.44 -9.10
CA GLN A 97 15.45 5.35 -9.97
C GLN A 97 14.59 4.09 -9.82
N LEU A 98 14.21 3.73 -8.59
CA LEU A 98 13.26 2.64 -8.35
C LEU A 98 11.91 2.93 -8.99
N GLY A 99 11.39 4.14 -8.83
CA GLY A 99 10.14 4.58 -9.48
C GLY A 99 10.23 4.47 -11.00
N GLN A 100 11.33 4.91 -11.62
CA GLN A 100 11.56 4.81 -13.07
C GLN A 100 11.60 3.34 -13.55
N ALA A 101 12.27 2.45 -12.81
CA ALA A 101 12.31 1.03 -13.14
C ALA A 101 10.90 0.41 -13.11
N ILE A 102 10.11 0.71 -12.06
CA ILE A 102 8.72 0.24 -11.93
C ILE A 102 7.84 0.85 -13.04
N ALA A 103 8.00 2.14 -13.36
CA ALA A 103 7.25 2.82 -14.42
C ALA A 103 7.49 2.17 -15.79
N GLY A 104 8.75 1.89 -16.12
CA GLY A 104 9.13 1.19 -17.35
C GLY A 104 8.47 -0.18 -17.49
N MET A 105 8.52 -0.98 -16.42
CA MET A 105 7.87 -2.28 -16.35
C MET A 105 6.35 -2.16 -16.46
N ALA A 106 5.71 -1.34 -15.63
CA ALA A 106 4.26 -1.20 -15.56
C ALA A 106 3.64 -0.73 -16.88
N SER A 107 4.37 0.12 -17.63
CA SER A 107 3.92 0.61 -18.93
C SER A 107 3.87 -0.47 -20.02
N SER A 108 4.62 -1.56 -19.85
CA SER A 108 4.69 -2.69 -20.81
C SER A 108 4.04 -3.96 -20.27
N ALA A 109 3.70 -4.02 -18.98
CA ALA A 109 3.11 -5.21 -18.35
C ALA A 109 1.71 -5.50 -18.89
N ALA A 110 1.42 -6.78 -19.09
CA ALA A 110 0.09 -7.26 -19.47
C ALA A 110 -0.82 -7.54 -18.25
N PHE A 111 -0.34 -7.25 -17.05
CA PHE A 111 -1.01 -7.48 -15.77
C PHE A 111 -0.99 -6.20 -14.91
N PRO A 112 -1.96 -6.01 -14.01
CA PRO A 112 -1.96 -4.91 -13.06
C PRO A 112 -0.74 -4.95 -12.13
N VAL A 113 -0.12 -3.78 -11.93
CA VAL A 113 1.01 -3.59 -11.02
C VAL A 113 0.55 -2.77 -9.82
N ILE A 114 0.63 -3.36 -8.63
CA ILE A 114 0.26 -2.75 -7.35
C ILE A 114 1.56 -2.36 -6.65
N VAL A 115 1.72 -1.08 -6.35
CA VAL A 115 2.96 -0.52 -5.81
C VAL A 115 2.72 0.09 -4.44
N SER A 116 3.55 -0.28 -3.46
CA SER A 116 3.42 0.28 -2.13
C SER A 116 3.98 1.69 -2.03
N VAL A 117 3.23 2.55 -1.33
CA VAL A 117 3.80 3.74 -0.69
C VAL A 117 4.49 3.27 0.58
N PRO A 118 5.84 3.41 0.71
CA PRO A 118 6.56 2.88 1.85
C PRO A 118 6.20 3.63 3.13
N PRO A 119 6.08 2.92 4.27
CA PRO A 119 5.82 3.55 5.54
C PRO A 119 6.98 4.42 6.00
N PHE A 120 6.73 5.24 7.03
CA PHE A 120 7.76 6.02 7.68
C PHE A 120 8.90 5.12 8.16
N PRO A 121 10.17 5.46 7.86
CA PRO A 121 11.30 4.60 8.17
C PRO A 121 11.57 4.49 9.67
N ARG A 122 11.87 3.28 10.11
CA ARG A 122 12.29 2.96 11.49
C ARG A 122 13.62 2.21 11.48
N PRO A 123 14.73 2.89 11.19
CA PRO A 123 16.04 2.24 11.21
C PRO A 123 16.34 1.67 12.60
N ILE A 124 16.81 0.42 12.66
CA ILE A 124 17.17 -0.23 13.90
C ILE A 124 18.42 0.43 14.48
N GLY A 125 18.40 0.74 15.78
CA GLY A 125 19.52 1.39 16.45
C GLY A 125 19.53 2.92 16.35
N VAL A 126 18.57 3.52 15.65
CA VAL A 126 18.39 4.96 15.59
C VAL A 126 17.41 5.41 16.68
N ASP A 127 17.82 6.37 17.50
CA ASP A 127 16.97 6.94 18.54
C ASP A 127 15.95 7.93 17.92
N LEU A 128 14.72 7.46 17.77
CA LEU A 128 13.60 8.29 17.27
C LEU A 128 13.03 9.23 18.34
N VAL A 129 13.45 9.11 19.60
CA VAL A 129 13.07 10.06 20.67
C VAL A 129 13.83 11.38 20.51
N ASP A 130 15.02 11.35 19.88
CA ASP A 130 15.67 12.59 19.45
C ASP A 130 14.84 13.26 18.35
N SER A 131 14.23 14.39 18.71
CA SER A 131 13.35 15.15 17.80
C SER A 131 14.08 15.64 16.54
N LEU A 132 15.39 15.89 16.60
CA LEU A 132 16.15 16.31 15.41
C LEU A 132 16.38 15.14 14.46
N VAL A 133 16.65 13.95 14.96
CA VAL A 133 16.74 12.72 14.15
C VAL A 133 15.39 12.41 13.49
N GLY A 134 14.31 12.46 14.27
CA GLY A 134 12.95 12.27 13.74
C GLY A 134 12.61 13.25 12.62
N LEU A 135 12.94 14.54 12.77
CA LEU A 135 12.72 15.56 11.73
C LEU A 135 13.56 15.31 10.47
N ARG A 136 14.82 14.87 10.61
CA ARG A 136 15.67 14.52 9.46
C ARG A 136 15.11 13.33 8.69
N LEU A 137 14.66 12.29 9.39
CA LEU A 137 14.03 11.13 8.80
C LEU A 137 12.70 11.49 8.10
N ALA A 138 11.88 12.34 8.73
CA ALA A 138 10.64 12.81 8.12
C ALA A 138 10.90 13.59 6.82
N ARG A 139 11.92 14.44 6.83
CA ARG A 139 12.31 15.22 5.64
C ARG A 139 12.79 14.33 4.50
N VAL A 140 13.67 13.37 4.77
CA VAL A 140 14.18 12.47 3.72
C VAL A 140 13.09 11.54 3.21
N HIS A 141 12.22 11.02 4.11
CA HIS A 141 11.08 10.21 3.73
C HIS A 141 10.15 10.97 2.78
N GLY A 142 9.76 12.21 3.13
CA GLY A 142 8.91 13.04 2.27
C GLY A 142 9.53 13.30 0.90
N ALA A 143 10.82 13.65 0.84
CA ALA A 143 11.52 13.89 -0.42
C ALA A 143 11.69 12.61 -1.26
N ALA A 144 11.98 11.48 -0.63
CA ALA A 144 12.06 10.19 -1.33
C ALA A 144 10.70 9.77 -1.91
N LEU A 145 9.60 10.00 -1.16
CA LEU A 145 8.25 9.76 -1.66
C LEU A 145 7.92 10.66 -2.84
N GLU A 146 8.18 11.95 -2.76
CA GLU A 146 7.94 12.91 -3.85
C GLU A 146 8.69 12.49 -5.12
N ALA A 147 9.97 12.14 -4.99
CA ALA A 147 10.79 11.68 -6.10
C ALA A 147 10.29 10.36 -6.71
N PHE A 148 9.89 9.41 -5.86
CA PHE A 148 9.34 8.12 -6.27
C PHE A 148 7.99 8.27 -6.98
N LEU A 149 7.05 9.01 -6.38
CA LEU A 149 5.72 9.23 -6.93
C LEU A 149 5.79 10.01 -8.24
N GLY A 150 6.66 11.04 -8.32
CA GLY A 150 6.89 11.81 -9.54
C GLY A 150 7.41 10.94 -10.70
N ALA A 151 8.25 9.94 -10.41
CA ALA A 151 8.73 9.00 -11.42
C ALA A 151 7.63 8.04 -11.95
N LEU A 152 6.55 7.86 -11.19
CA LEU A 152 5.41 6.99 -11.53
C LEU A 152 4.20 7.77 -12.05
N GLU A 153 4.30 9.09 -12.16
CA GLU A 153 3.20 9.92 -12.64
C GLU A 153 2.79 9.51 -14.08
N GLY A 154 1.48 9.35 -14.30
CA GLY A 154 0.94 8.92 -15.59
C GLY A 154 1.10 7.44 -15.92
N THR A 155 1.67 6.63 -15.02
CA THR A 155 1.76 5.17 -15.22
C THR A 155 0.51 4.43 -14.71
N PRO A 156 0.17 3.26 -15.30
CA PRO A 156 -1.05 2.51 -14.93
C PRO A 156 -0.87 1.66 -13.66
N VAL A 157 -0.20 2.18 -12.63
CA VAL A 157 -0.04 1.47 -11.35
C VAL A 157 -1.24 1.64 -10.43
N ARG A 158 -1.44 0.66 -9.54
CA ARG A 158 -2.37 0.74 -8.40
C ARG A 158 -1.57 1.01 -7.13
N TRP A 159 -2.08 1.89 -6.29
CA TRP A 159 -1.38 2.29 -5.07
C TRP A 159 -1.84 1.49 -3.86
N ALA A 160 -0.86 1.01 -3.09
CA ALA A 160 -1.05 0.39 -1.78
C ALA A 160 -0.40 1.29 -0.72
N ASP A 161 -1.18 2.08 0.00
CA ASP A 161 -0.66 3.05 0.97
C ASP A 161 -0.33 2.38 2.31
N LEU A 162 0.80 1.67 2.35
CA LEU A 162 1.29 1.03 3.58
C LEU A 162 1.57 2.05 4.68
N ASN A 163 1.90 3.29 4.34
CA ASN A 163 2.12 4.34 5.32
C ASN A 163 0.82 4.70 6.06
N ALA A 164 -0.28 4.92 5.33
CA ALA A 164 -1.58 5.17 5.95
C ALA A 164 -2.08 3.96 6.76
N TRP A 165 -1.87 2.74 6.27
CA TRP A 165 -2.26 1.52 6.98
C TRP A 165 -1.45 1.32 8.26
N GLN A 166 -0.13 1.62 8.23
CA GLN A 166 0.71 1.60 9.42
C GLN A 166 0.23 2.59 10.48
N LEU A 167 -0.14 3.81 10.06
CA LEU A 167 -0.66 4.81 10.98
C LEU A 167 -1.99 4.40 11.62
N SER A 168 -2.86 3.67 10.91
CA SER A 168 -4.13 3.18 11.45
C SER A 168 -3.96 2.12 12.53
N VAL A 169 -2.93 1.27 12.43
CA VAL A 169 -2.57 0.26 13.44
C VAL A 169 -1.79 0.90 14.59
N GLY A 170 -1.00 1.89 14.30
CA GLY A 170 0.00 2.48 15.17
C GLY A 170 1.40 1.92 14.87
N VAL A 171 2.35 2.83 14.71
CA VAL A 171 3.71 2.51 14.22
C VAL A 171 4.38 1.41 15.04
N GLU A 172 4.28 1.47 16.38
CA GLU A 172 4.89 0.46 17.27
C GLU A 172 4.25 -0.93 17.10
N ARG A 173 2.93 -0.98 16.96
CA ARG A 173 2.20 -2.25 16.83
C ARG A 173 2.37 -2.89 15.46
N ALA A 174 2.66 -2.09 14.44
CA ALA A 174 2.87 -2.57 13.09
C ALA A 174 4.19 -3.32 12.91
N HIS A 175 5.17 -3.10 13.80
CA HIS A 175 6.52 -3.67 13.66
C HIS A 175 6.78 -4.83 14.62
N ASP A 176 7.63 -5.77 14.17
CA ASP A 176 8.22 -6.83 14.98
C ASP A 176 9.74 -6.78 14.84
N VAL A 177 10.40 -6.15 15.83
CA VAL A 177 11.86 -5.93 15.81
C VAL A 177 12.64 -7.25 15.83
N VAL A 178 12.13 -8.27 16.54
CA VAL A 178 12.79 -9.58 16.62
C VAL A 178 12.77 -10.26 15.26
N LYS A 179 11.61 -10.31 14.59
CA LYS A 179 11.49 -10.89 13.27
C LYS A 179 12.22 -10.07 12.21
N ALA A 180 12.24 -8.74 12.34
CA ALA A 180 12.99 -7.87 11.44
C ALA A 180 14.48 -8.20 11.46
N LEU A 181 15.06 -8.40 12.65
CA LEU A 181 16.48 -8.75 12.83
C LEU A 181 16.79 -10.18 12.38
N ALA A 182 15.98 -11.15 12.81
CA ALA A 182 16.27 -12.56 12.61
C ALA A 182 15.94 -13.06 11.20
N TYR A 183 14.86 -12.54 10.60
CA TYR A 183 14.28 -13.08 9.36
C TYR A 183 14.04 -12.04 8.28
N LYS A 184 14.42 -10.79 8.49
CA LYS A 184 14.08 -9.69 7.58
C LYS A 184 12.57 -9.52 7.36
N GLN A 185 11.77 -9.90 8.36
CA GLN A 185 10.31 -9.77 8.39
C GLN A 185 9.94 -8.59 9.31
N PRO A 186 9.77 -7.38 8.79
CA PRO A 186 9.65 -6.17 9.62
C PRO A 186 8.31 -6.05 10.34
N TYR A 187 7.28 -6.73 9.84
CA TYR A 187 5.90 -6.47 10.23
C TYR A 187 5.35 -7.50 11.22
N SER A 188 4.52 -7.01 12.13
CA SER A 188 3.78 -7.83 13.07
C SER A 188 2.66 -8.61 12.37
N THR A 189 2.15 -9.65 13.05
CA THR A 189 0.98 -10.41 12.61
C THR A 189 -0.23 -9.51 12.38
N GLU A 190 -0.43 -8.52 13.26
CA GLU A 190 -1.54 -7.56 13.16
C GLU A 190 -1.44 -6.73 11.90
N PHE A 191 -0.26 -6.20 11.58
CA PHE A 191 -0.07 -5.39 10.39
C PHE A 191 -0.12 -6.22 9.10
N TRP A 192 0.38 -7.46 9.11
CA TRP A 192 0.22 -8.37 7.99
C TRP A 192 -1.25 -8.65 7.65
N HIS A 193 -2.09 -8.77 8.68
CA HIS A 193 -3.54 -8.91 8.46
C HIS A 193 -4.12 -7.69 7.74
N VAL A 194 -3.79 -6.48 8.19
CA VAL A 194 -4.23 -5.23 7.55
C VAL A 194 -3.72 -5.14 6.10
N VAL A 195 -2.44 -5.41 5.87
CA VAL A 195 -1.83 -5.39 4.54
C VAL A 195 -2.49 -6.42 3.61
N GLY A 196 -2.70 -7.66 4.10
CA GLY A 196 -3.34 -8.72 3.31
C GLY A 196 -4.78 -8.38 2.94
N THR A 197 -5.55 -7.81 3.85
CA THR A 197 -6.93 -7.37 3.61
C THR A 197 -6.99 -6.28 2.54
N HIS A 198 -6.24 -5.20 2.70
CA HIS A 198 -6.28 -4.09 1.76
C HIS A 198 -5.70 -4.42 0.38
N LEU A 199 -4.61 -5.20 0.32
CA LEU A 199 -4.10 -5.69 -0.96
C LEU A 199 -5.09 -6.63 -1.63
N GLY A 200 -5.80 -7.47 -0.85
CA GLY A 200 -6.86 -8.33 -1.35
C GLY A 200 -8.01 -7.53 -1.95
N ASP A 201 -8.42 -6.44 -1.32
CA ASP A 201 -9.45 -5.55 -1.87
C ASP A 201 -9.01 -4.92 -3.20
N ILE A 202 -7.72 -4.56 -3.34
CA ILE A 202 -7.19 -4.03 -4.60
C ILE A 202 -7.22 -5.11 -5.68
N VAL A 203 -6.74 -6.33 -5.41
CA VAL A 203 -6.79 -7.46 -6.35
C VAL A 203 -8.23 -7.78 -6.75
N LEU A 204 -9.16 -7.88 -5.79
CA LEU A 204 -10.56 -8.18 -6.07
C LEU A 204 -11.26 -7.12 -6.92
N ARG A 205 -10.84 -5.85 -6.85
CA ARG A 205 -11.37 -4.79 -7.71
C ARG A 205 -10.97 -4.97 -9.17
N GLU A 206 -9.75 -5.45 -9.42
CA GLU A 206 -9.29 -5.75 -10.79
C GLU A 206 -9.99 -6.99 -11.37
N GLU A 207 -10.32 -7.98 -10.53
CA GLU A 207 -11.00 -9.22 -10.93
C GLU A 207 -12.50 -9.06 -11.15
N ARG A 208 -13.12 -8.03 -10.56
CA ARG A 208 -14.57 -7.81 -10.62
C ARG A 208 -14.94 -6.83 -11.73
N PRO A 209 -16.07 -7.05 -12.44
CA PRO A 209 -16.55 -6.05 -13.38
C PRO A 209 -16.87 -4.74 -12.66
N THR A 210 -16.39 -3.63 -13.21
CA THR A 210 -16.68 -2.30 -12.67
C THR A 210 -18.20 -2.03 -12.67
N PRO A 211 -18.80 -1.66 -11.51
CA PRO A 211 -20.21 -1.30 -11.46
C PRO A 211 -20.51 -0.14 -12.41
N LYS A 212 -21.54 -0.28 -13.23
CA LYS A 212 -21.95 0.77 -14.18
C LYS A 212 -22.79 1.86 -13.55
N CYS A 213 -23.44 1.57 -12.43
CA CYS A 213 -24.25 2.51 -11.67
C CYS A 213 -24.31 2.09 -10.19
N VAL A 214 -24.56 3.06 -9.33
CA VAL A 214 -24.87 2.86 -7.92
C VAL A 214 -26.31 3.36 -7.71
N VAL A 215 -27.17 2.53 -7.13
CA VAL A 215 -28.53 2.89 -6.77
C VAL A 215 -28.57 3.09 -5.25
N LEU A 216 -29.05 4.24 -4.83
CA LEU A 216 -29.09 4.62 -3.42
C LEU A 216 -30.53 4.96 -3.04
N ASP A 217 -30.91 4.61 -1.81
CA ASP A 217 -32.09 5.16 -1.17
C ASP A 217 -31.82 6.62 -0.75
N CYS A 218 -32.85 7.41 -0.64
CA CYS A 218 -32.76 8.83 -0.35
C CYS A 218 -32.94 9.13 1.15
N ASP A 219 -34.12 8.75 1.69
CA ASP A 219 -34.54 9.08 3.05
C ASP A 219 -33.65 8.33 4.07
N ASN A 220 -33.14 9.03 5.07
CA ASN A 220 -32.19 8.51 6.07
C ASN A 220 -30.90 7.86 5.48
N THR A 221 -30.64 8.06 4.20
CA THR A 221 -29.43 7.60 3.48
C THR A 221 -28.64 8.77 2.91
N LEU A 222 -29.23 9.59 2.06
CA LEU A 222 -28.61 10.79 1.50
C LEU A 222 -28.86 12.04 2.35
N TRP A 223 -29.91 12.04 3.15
CA TRP A 223 -30.25 13.06 4.16
C TRP A 223 -30.98 12.41 5.34
N GLY A 224 -31.03 13.07 6.49
CA GLY A 224 -31.82 12.62 7.61
C GLY A 224 -33.29 13.05 7.45
N GLY A 225 -34.20 12.20 7.91
CA GLY A 225 -35.65 12.43 7.82
C GLY A 225 -36.27 11.83 6.56
N VAL A 226 -37.61 11.89 6.50
CA VAL A 226 -38.43 11.35 5.42
C VAL A 226 -39.16 12.51 4.72
N VAL A 227 -38.77 12.80 3.48
CA VAL A 227 -39.30 13.94 2.72
C VAL A 227 -40.82 13.91 2.60
N GLY A 228 -41.41 12.71 2.46
CA GLY A 228 -42.85 12.53 2.33
C GLY A 228 -43.65 12.88 3.61
N GLU A 229 -43.01 12.84 4.79
CA GLU A 229 -43.66 13.11 6.09
C GLU A 229 -43.32 14.51 6.59
N GLU A 230 -42.05 14.93 6.48
CA GLU A 230 -41.56 16.18 7.10
C GLU A 230 -41.42 17.33 6.10
N GLY A 231 -41.56 17.02 4.81
CA GLY A 231 -41.33 17.99 3.72
C GLY A 231 -39.88 18.36 3.55
N VAL A 232 -39.56 19.16 2.53
CA VAL A 232 -38.20 19.60 2.23
C VAL A 232 -37.53 20.40 3.35
N GLY A 233 -38.33 21.12 4.15
CA GLY A 233 -37.83 21.93 5.28
C GLY A 233 -37.49 21.10 6.52
N GLY A 234 -37.95 19.85 6.62
CA GLY A 234 -37.70 18.94 7.75
C GLY A 234 -36.48 18.03 7.54
N ILE A 235 -35.89 17.97 6.34
CA ILE A 235 -34.74 17.11 6.09
C ILE A 235 -33.47 17.67 6.74
N GLU A 236 -32.66 16.76 7.27
CA GLU A 236 -31.39 17.08 7.92
C GLU A 236 -30.24 16.90 6.90
N LEU A 237 -29.80 18.02 6.30
CA LEU A 237 -28.67 18.09 5.39
C LEU A 237 -27.97 19.45 5.56
N GLY A 238 -26.69 19.44 5.86
CA GLY A 238 -25.92 20.68 6.02
C GLY A 238 -24.65 20.52 6.84
N SER A 239 -24.04 21.63 7.26
CA SER A 239 -22.77 21.64 8.00
C SER A 239 -22.88 21.26 9.49
N ALA A 240 -24.08 21.31 10.06
CA ALA A 240 -24.33 20.93 11.45
C ALA A 240 -24.68 19.43 11.56
N PHE A 241 -24.37 18.83 12.73
CA PHE A 241 -24.81 17.46 13.04
C PHE A 241 -26.32 17.41 13.22
N PRO A 242 -27.03 16.38 12.72
CA PRO A 242 -26.52 15.19 12.02
C PRO A 242 -26.33 15.38 10.49
N GLY A 243 -26.81 16.48 9.91
CA GLY A 243 -26.77 16.77 8.47
C GLY A 243 -25.34 16.73 7.87
N SER A 244 -24.34 17.07 8.68
CA SER A 244 -22.92 17.01 8.25
C SER A 244 -22.43 15.59 7.92
N GLY A 245 -22.97 14.57 8.58
CA GLY A 245 -22.69 13.16 8.29
C GLY A 245 -23.19 12.77 6.91
N PHE A 246 -24.45 13.10 6.60
CA PHE A 246 -25.05 12.84 5.29
C PHE A 246 -24.32 13.61 4.17
N LEU A 247 -23.95 14.87 4.43
CA LEU A 247 -23.17 15.66 3.47
C LEU A 247 -21.79 15.04 3.20
N GLY A 248 -21.13 14.51 4.23
CA GLY A 248 -19.87 13.77 4.11
C GLY A 248 -20.03 12.52 3.24
N PHE A 249 -21.06 11.73 3.50
CA PHE A 249 -21.40 10.56 2.70
C PHE A 249 -21.66 10.91 1.23
N GLN A 250 -22.47 11.94 0.95
CA GLN A 250 -22.70 12.40 -0.43
C GLN A 250 -21.41 12.82 -1.15
N LYS A 251 -20.46 13.44 -0.42
CA LYS A 251 -19.15 13.80 -1.01
C LYS A 251 -18.33 12.57 -1.36
N SER A 252 -18.32 11.53 -0.53
CA SER A 252 -17.58 10.31 -0.79
C SER A 252 -18.13 9.50 -1.97
N LEU A 253 -19.39 9.69 -2.34
CA LEU A 253 -19.98 9.06 -3.55
C LEU A 253 -19.57 9.72 -4.87
N LYS A 254 -18.98 10.93 -4.82
CA LYS A 254 -18.60 11.70 -6.00
C LYS A 254 -17.11 11.59 -6.34
N THR A 255 -16.33 10.94 -5.46
CA THR A 255 -14.91 10.67 -5.66
C THR A 255 -14.71 9.31 -6.26
#